data_ca9b5f294e025303b2a69ae3e689a5d7
#
_entry.id   ca9b5f294e025303b2a69ae3e689a5d7
#
_cell.length_a   1.000
_cell.length_b   1.000
_cell.length_c   1.000
_cell.angle_alpha   90.00
_cell.angle_beta   90.00
_cell.angle_gamma   90.00
#
_symmetry.space_group_name_H-M   'P 1'
#
loop_
_entity.id
_entity.type
_entity.pdbx_description
1 polymer ?
#
loop_
_entity_poly.entity_id
_entity_poly.type
_entity_poly.pdbx_seq_one_letter_code
_entity_poly.pdbx_strand_id
1 'polypeptide(L)'
;MFEIDFATALERDSKRERCVGKKVLERFFRDYFPDKLEAYYTDDRLKIPFYPYSSEKQDCIIVDLDGTICLHNGRNPYELTRVSEDIPNYPLVRFLQGLIYNKHIIFLSGREGTDQCRKDTIEWLTKNIYPSEFKCKWELIMRDKGNFEPDEVIKERIFHRDIEPKYNVIAVFDDRDKVVKMWRSLGLLCNQVYWGNF
;
A
#
# COMPACT_ATOMS: atom_id res chain seq x y z
N MET A 1 33.95 13.55 -28.46
CA MET A 1 32.82 13.64 -27.50
C MET A 1 32.18 12.27 -27.39
N PHE A 2 31.98 11.70 -26.19
CA PHE A 2 31.34 10.40 -26.05
C PHE A 2 29.84 10.54 -26.33
N GLU A 3 29.38 10.01 -27.46
CA GLU A 3 27.95 10.11 -27.89
C GLU A 3 27.08 8.95 -27.41
N ILE A 4 27.64 8.06 -26.56
CA ILE A 4 26.94 6.86 -26.09
C ILE A 4 26.03 7.21 -24.87
N ASP A 5 24.76 6.80 -24.93
CA ASP A 5 23.86 6.79 -23.80
C ASP A 5 24.15 5.61 -22.83
N PHE A 6 23.58 5.67 -21.63
CA PHE A 6 23.86 4.69 -20.59
C PHE A 6 23.32 3.28 -20.94
N ALA A 7 22.17 3.17 -21.62
CA ALA A 7 21.61 1.89 -22.04
C ALA A 7 22.52 1.19 -23.04
N THR A 8 23.01 1.93 -24.06
CA THR A 8 23.97 1.44 -25.05
C THR A 8 25.30 1.02 -24.40
N ALA A 9 25.75 1.77 -23.38
CA ALA A 9 26.95 1.41 -22.63
C ALA A 9 26.79 0.09 -21.89
N LEU A 10 25.65 -0.12 -21.23
CA LEU A 10 25.31 -1.38 -20.55
C LEU A 10 25.23 -2.56 -21.53
N GLU A 11 24.58 -2.39 -22.66
CA GLU A 11 24.45 -3.42 -23.67
C GLU A 11 25.82 -3.83 -24.22
N ARG A 12 26.69 -2.86 -24.51
CA ARG A 12 28.05 -3.13 -24.97
C ARG A 12 28.92 -3.80 -23.92
N ASP A 13 28.78 -3.40 -22.66
CA ASP A 13 29.51 -4.02 -21.54
C ASP A 13 29.11 -5.49 -21.37
N SER A 14 27.81 -5.80 -21.44
CA SER A 14 27.29 -7.17 -21.32
C SER A 14 27.81 -8.15 -22.40
N LYS A 15 28.24 -7.62 -23.53
CA LYS A 15 28.78 -8.39 -24.66
C LYS A 15 30.30 -8.56 -24.62
N ARG A 16 30.99 -7.98 -23.62
CA ARG A 16 32.45 -8.09 -23.48
C ARG A 16 32.83 -9.35 -22.73
N GLU A 17 33.98 -9.91 -23.05
CA GLU A 17 34.58 -11.03 -22.35
C GLU A 17 34.92 -10.67 -20.89
N ARG A 18 35.25 -9.38 -20.62
CA ARG A 18 35.42 -8.80 -19.28
C ARG A 18 34.46 -7.63 -19.08
N CYS A 19 33.32 -7.91 -18.47
CA CYS A 19 32.34 -6.89 -18.09
C CYS A 19 32.80 -6.15 -16.85
N VAL A 20 32.64 -4.83 -16.82
CA VAL A 20 32.82 -4.02 -15.61
C VAL A 20 31.55 -4.00 -14.74
N GLY A 21 30.41 -4.21 -15.36
CA GLY A 21 29.10 -4.32 -14.73
C GLY A 21 28.40 -2.98 -14.47
N LYS A 22 27.08 -3.07 -14.29
CA LYS A 22 26.19 -1.91 -14.16
C LYS A 22 26.64 -0.90 -13.11
N LYS A 23 27.02 -1.34 -11.91
CA LYS A 23 27.43 -0.44 -10.82
C LYS A 23 28.65 0.43 -11.15
N VAL A 24 29.60 -0.10 -11.89
CA VAL A 24 30.80 0.63 -12.30
C VAL A 24 30.45 1.65 -13.36
N LEU A 25 29.61 1.25 -14.34
CA LEU A 25 29.12 2.17 -15.38
C LEU A 25 28.26 3.29 -14.78
N GLU A 26 27.37 2.99 -13.83
CA GLU A 26 26.58 4.00 -13.12
C GLU A 26 27.45 5.04 -12.42
N ARG A 27 28.50 4.57 -11.72
CA ARG A 27 29.45 5.49 -11.08
C ARG A 27 30.16 6.37 -12.10
N PHE A 28 30.66 5.79 -13.20
CA PHE A 28 31.31 6.52 -14.26
C PHE A 28 30.39 7.56 -14.90
N PHE A 29 29.15 7.17 -15.25
CA PHE A 29 28.19 8.11 -15.83
C PHE A 29 27.78 9.22 -14.85
N ARG A 30 27.64 8.89 -13.56
CA ARG A 30 27.36 9.90 -12.53
C ARG A 30 28.45 10.94 -12.42
N ASP A 31 29.70 10.51 -12.49
CA ASP A 31 30.85 11.40 -12.31
C ASP A 31 31.14 12.25 -13.56
N TYR A 32 30.85 11.74 -14.76
CA TYR A 32 31.26 12.37 -16.01
C TYR A 32 30.11 12.76 -16.95
N PHE A 33 28.95 12.15 -16.83
CA PHE A 33 27.80 12.34 -17.72
C PHE A 33 26.46 12.26 -16.95
N PRO A 34 26.25 13.06 -15.90
CA PRO A 34 25.07 12.98 -15.04
C PRO A 34 23.77 13.09 -15.82
N ASP A 35 23.68 14.00 -16.79
CA ASP A 35 22.47 14.19 -17.61
C ASP A 35 22.07 12.93 -18.40
N LYS A 36 23.06 12.17 -18.90
CA LYS A 36 22.81 10.91 -19.62
C LYS A 36 22.37 9.78 -18.70
N LEU A 37 22.86 9.78 -17.47
CA LEU A 37 22.41 8.84 -16.46
C LEU A 37 21.00 9.20 -15.97
N GLU A 38 20.72 10.49 -15.76
CA GLU A 38 19.40 10.99 -15.40
C GLU A 38 18.37 10.65 -16.50
N ALA A 39 18.70 10.89 -17.77
CA ALA A 39 17.85 10.54 -18.90
C ALA A 39 17.50 9.04 -18.93
N TYR A 40 18.41 8.16 -18.54
CA TYR A 40 18.15 6.73 -18.44
C TYR A 40 17.16 6.40 -17.32
N TYR A 41 17.27 7.06 -16.17
CA TYR A 41 16.41 6.84 -15.00
C TYR A 41 15.10 7.63 -15.05
N THR A 42 14.99 8.67 -15.90
CA THR A 42 13.74 9.40 -16.19
C THR A 42 12.90 8.78 -17.31
N ASP A 43 13.28 7.59 -17.78
CA ASP A 43 12.45 6.78 -18.67
C ASP A 43 11.04 6.63 -18.06
N ASP A 44 10.01 6.73 -18.89
CA ASP A 44 8.60 6.65 -18.50
C ASP A 44 8.24 5.42 -17.64
N ARG A 45 9.05 4.37 -17.73
CA ARG A 45 8.95 3.18 -16.88
C ARG A 45 9.32 3.41 -15.41
N LEU A 46 9.99 4.53 -15.11
CA LEU A 46 10.39 4.94 -13.76
C LEU A 46 9.59 6.13 -13.25
N LYS A 47 8.63 6.64 -14.02
CA LYS A 47 7.70 7.64 -13.52
C LYS A 47 6.88 7.01 -12.41
N ILE A 48 7.05 7.53 -11.20
CA ILE A 48 6.15 7.20 -10.09
C ILE A 48 4.77 7.71 -10.52
N PRO A 49 3.78 6.83 -10.69
CA PRO A 49 2.44 7.28 -11.02
C PRO A 49 1.97 8.25 -9.95
N PHE A 50 1.35 9.34 -10.37
CA PHE A 50 0.82 10.36 -9.47
C PHE A 50 -0.69 10.21 -9.38
N TYR A 51 -1.21 10.03 -8.16
CA TYR A 51 -2.64 10.01 -7.92
C TYR A 51 -3.17 11.44 -7.84
N PRO A 52 -4.18 11.84 -8.68
CA PRO A 52 -4.66 13.21 -8.73
C PRO A 52 -5.44 13.58 -7.46
N TYR A 53 -5.13 14.76 -6.91
CA TYR A 53 -5.85 15.35 -5.78
C TYR A 53 -6.98 16.26 -6.27
N SER A 54 -8.16 16.18 -5.64
CA SER A 54 -9.31 17.07 -5.90
C SER A 54 -9.71 17.83 -4.64
N SER A 55 -9.75 19.15 -4.70
CA SER A 55 -10.19 20.00 -3.57
C SER A 55 -11.67 19.79 -3.18
N GLU A 56 -12.46 19.14 -4.01
CA GLU A 56 -13.89 18.87 -3.77
C GLU A 56 -14.13 17.59 -2.98
N LYS A 57 -13.13 16.70 -2.92
CA LYS A 57 -13.24 15.43 -2.22
C LYS A 57 -12.68 15.51 -0.80
N GLN A 58 -13.29 14.77 0.11
CA GLN A 58 -12.77 14.63 1.48
C GLN A 58 -11.53 13.76 1.48
N ASP A 59 -10.55 14.12 2.31
CA ASP A 59 -9.35 13.31 2.53
C ASP A 59 -9.70 12.05 3.33
N CYS A 60 -9.16 10.91 2.90
CA CYS A 60 -9.24 9.66 3.65
C CYS A 60 -7.88 8.95 3.76
N ILE A 61 -7.83 8.01 4.70
CA ILE A 61 -6.71 7.07 4.87
C ILE A 61 -7.28 5.66 4.75
N ILE A 62 -6.69 4.82 3.93
CA ILE A 62 -7.03 3.40 3.82
C ILE A 62 -6.11 2.61 4.76
N VAL A 63 -6.69 1.71 5.54
CA VAL A 63 -5.97 0.85 6.48
C VAL A 63 -6.44 -0.59 6.32
N ASP A 64 -5.50 -1.47 5.98
CA ASP A 64 -5.77 -2.90 6.00
C ASP A 64 -5.88 -3.42 7.45
N LEU A 65 -6.48 -4.59 7.64
CA LEU A 65 -6.67 -5.19 8.95
C LEU A 65 -5.58 -6.20 9.31
N ASP A 66 -5.61 -7.37 8.67
CA ASP A 66 -4.80 -8.54 9.05
C ASP A 66 -3.33 -8.35 8.69
N GLY A 67 -2.43 -8.45 9.69
CA GLY A 67 -1.01 -8.16 9.52
C GLY A 67 -0.67 -6.66 9.57
N THR A 68 -1.64 -5.78 9.45
CA THR A 68 -1.48 -4.33 9.45
C THR A 68 -1.87 -3.73 10.80
N ILE A 69 -3.16 -3.56 11.08
CA ILE A 69 -3.63 -3.00 12.36
C ILE A 69 -4.05 -4.08 13.37
N CYS A 70 -4.42 -5.27 12.86
CA CYS A 70 -4.73 -6.47 13.63
C CYS A 70 -3.58 -7.47 13.51
N LEU A 71 -2.95 -7.81 14.63
CA LEU A 71 -1.92 -8.86 14.70
C LEU A 71 -2.56 -10.15 15.19
N HIS A 72 -2.39 -11.24 14.45
CA HIS A 72 -2.97 -12.52 14.79
C HIS A 72 -2.43 -13.04 16.14
N ASN A 73 -3.32 -13.34 17.07
CA ASN A 73 -2.97 -13.91 18.36
C ASN A 73 -2.94 -15.45 18.28
N GLY A 74 -2.01 -15.99 17.48
CA GLY A 74 -1.86 -17.44 17.29
C GLY A 74 -2.98 -18.11 16.48
N ARG A 75 -3.97 -17.37 15.97
CA ARG A 75 -4.97 -17.93 15.05
C ARG A 75 -4.42 -18.09 13.64
N ASN A 76 -4.99 -19.00 12.87
CA ASN A 76 -4.75 -19.05 11.44
C ASN A 76 -5.38 -17.80 10.77
N PRO A 77 -4.73 -17.16 9.78
CA PRO A 77 -5.27 -16.01 9.05
C PRO A 77 -6.68 -16.22 8.49
N TYR A 78 -7.02 -17.43 8.09
CA TYR A 78 -8.33 -17.80 7.55
C TYR A 78 -9.37 -18.23 8.61
N GLU A 79 -8.98 -18.28 9.88
CA GLU A 79 -9.88 -18.61 10.99
C GLU A 79 -10.62 -17.35 11.46
N LEU A 80 -11.67 -16.97 10.71
CA LEU A 80 -12.40 -15.72 10.95
C LEU A 80 -13.32 -15.72 12.17
N THR A 81 -13.50 -16.88 12.81
CA THR A 81 -14.32 -17.02 14.04
C THR A 81 -13.63 -16.46 15.29
N ARG A 82 -12.32 -16.19 15.21
CA ARG A 82 -11.50 -15.71 16.33
C ARG A 82 -10.88 -14.32 16.10
N VAL A 83 -11.44 -13.53 15.19
CA VAL A 83 -10.94 -12.17 14.91
C VAL A 83 -11.03 -11.23 16.12
N SER A 84 -11.95 -11.51 17.05
CA SER A 84 -12.08 -10.76 18.32
C SER A 84 -10.87 -10.89 19.25
N GLU A 85 -10.03 -11.91 19.04
CA GLU A 85 -8.83 -12.19 19.85
C GLU A 85 -7.56 -11.53 19.29
N ASP A 86 -7.63 -10.90 18.11
CA ASP A 86 -6.50 -10.22 17.50
C ASP A 86 -5.94 -9.12 18.40
N ILE A 87 -4.62 -8.96 18.38
CA ILE A 87 -3.91 -7.93 19.15
C ILE A 87 -3.79 -6.67 18.30
N PRO A 88 -4.11 -5.48 18.85
CA PRO A 88 -3.88 -4.23 18.13
C PRO A 88 -2.39 -3.96 17.89
N ASN A 89 -2.04 -3.54 16.68
CA ASN A 89 -0.74 -2.96 16.40
C ASN A 89 -0.67 -1.56 17.04
N TYR A 90 -0.34 -1.51 18.32
CA TYR A 90 -0.39 -0.27 19.13
C TYR A 90 0.39 0.91 18.51
N PRO A 91 1.58 0.75 17.93
CA PRO A 91 2.26 1.86 17.26
C PRO A 91 1.42 2.48 16.14
N LEU A 92 0.82 1.65 15.26
CA LEU A 92 -0.03 2.13 14.18
C LEU A 92 -1.35 2.72 14.72
N VAL A 93 -1.95 2.08 15.73
CA VAL A 93 -3.16 2.60 16.39
C VAL A 93 -2.90 4.01 16.93
N ARG A 94 -1.81 4.22 17.66
CA ARG A 94 -1.45 5.54 18.20
C ARG A 94 -1.18 6.58 17.12
N PHE A 95 -0.51 6.17 16.04
CA PHE A 95 -0.31 7.04 14.90
C PHE A 95 -1.64 7.49 14.29
N LEU A 96 -2.54 6.54 14.00
CA LEU A 96 -3.87 6.83 13.46
C LEU A 96 -4.70 7.69 14.40
N GLN A 97 -4.69 7.41 15.70
CA GLN A 97 -5.39 8.24 16.70
C GLN A 97 -4.92 9.69 16.69
N GLY A 98 -3.66 9.98 16.36
CA GLY A 98 -3.16 11.34 16.19
C GLY A 98 -3.69 12.06 14.94
N LEU A 99 -4.13 11.32 13.92
CA LEU A 99 -4.63 11.87 12.66
C LEU A 99 -6.15 12.04 12.61
N ILE A 100 -6.87 11.50 13.56
CA ILE A 100 -8.32 11.30 13.59
C ILE A 100 -9.15 12.59 13.46
N TYR A 101 -8.69 13.70 13.99
CA TYR A 101 -9.54 14.87 14.17
C TYR A 101 -10.07 15.50 12.88
N ASN A 102 -9.44 15.20 11.72
CA ASN A 102 -9.79 15.81 10.45
C ASN A 102 -9.83 14.85 9.24
N LYS A 103 -9.70 13.53 9.45
CA LYS A 103 -9.60 12.57 8.34
C LYS A 103 -10.62 11.45 8.46
N HIS A 104 -11.10 10.98 7.32
CA HIS A 104 -11.94 9.78 7.26
C HIS A 104 -11.04 8.54 7.19
N ILE A 105 -11.32 7.51 7.98
CA ILE A 105 -10.57 6.25 7.95
C ILE A 105 -11.41 5.17 7.29
N ILE A 106 -10.85 4.52 6.29
CA ILE A 106 -11.47 3.39 5.59
C ILE A 106 -10.69 2.13 5.95
N PHE A 107 -11.28 1.26 6.77
CA PHE A 107 -10.75 -0.07 6.99
C PHE A 107 -11.16 -0.95 5.80
N LEU A 108 -10.17 -1.38 5.02
CA LEU A 108 -10.40 -2.18 3.81
C LEU A 108 -9.76 -3.57 3.99
N SER A 109 -10.59 -4.60 4.13
CA SER A 109 -10.13 -5.94 4.51
C SER A 109 -10.43 -7.00 3.47
N GLY A 110 -9.46 -7.90 3.29
CA GLY A 110 -9.64 -9.15 2.54
C GLY A 110 -10.45 -10.23 3.27
N ARG A 111 -10.86 -10.01 4.54
CA ARG A 111 -11.72 -10.95 5.28
C ARG A 111 -13.06 -11.13 4.56
N GLU A 112 -13.56 -12.35 4.50
CA GLU A 112 -14.89 -12.62 3.98
C GLU A 112 -15.96 -11.90 4.83
N GLY A 113 -16.75 -11.05 4.22
CA GLY A 113 -17.75 -10.22 4.86
C GLY A 113 -19.03 -10.97 5.26
N THR A 114 -18.92 -12.09 5.96
CA THR A 114 -20.08 -12.73 6.59
C THR A 114 -20.63 -11.85 7.71
N ASP A 115 -21.92 -11.94 8.01
CA ASP A 115 -22.56 -11.11 9.04
C ASP A 115 -21.84 -11.21 10.39
N GLN A 116 -21.43 -12.42 10.79
CA GLN A 116 -20.73 -12.65 12.04
C GLN A 116 -19.32 -12.03 12.01
N CYS A 117 -18.52 -12.30 10.98
CA CYS A 117 -17.17 -11.75 10.88
C CYS A 117 -17.17 -10.23 10.82
N ARG A 118 -18.13 -9.63 10.11
CA ARG A 118 -18.33 -8.18 10.05
C ARG A 118 -18.65 -7.61 11.43
N LYS A 119 -19.58 -8.22 12.15
CA LYS A 119 -19.96 -7.81 13.51
C LYS A 119 -18.76 -7.85 14.45
N ASP A 120 -18.06 -8.99 14.52
CA ASP A 120 -16.90 -9.17 15.40
C ASP A 120 -15.77 -8.20 15.06
N THR A 121 -15.56 -7.92 13.76
CA THR A 121 -14.56 -6.94 13.31
C THR A 121 -14.94 -5.51 13.73
N ILE A 122 -16.20 -5.11 13.58
CA ILE A 122 -16.70 -3.80 14.03
C ILE A 122 -16.54 -3.64 15.55
N GLU A 123 -16.91 -4.66 16.33
CA GLU A 123 -16.75 -4.66 17.78
C GLU A 123 -15.28 -4.54 18.18
N TRP A 124 -14.39 -5.28 17.49
CA TRP A 124 -12.96 -5.19 17.72
C TRP A 124 -12.39 -3.81 17.41
N LEU A 125 -12.75 -3.21 16.25
CA LEU A 125 -12.33 -1.86 15.85
C LEU A 125 -12.81 -0.82 16.86
N THR A 126 -14.06 -0.89 17.25
CA THR A 126 -14.66 0.04 18.25
C THR A 126 -13.95 -0.04 19.58
N LYS A 127 -13.66 -1.25 20.05
CA LYS A 127 -12.99 -1.47 21.33
C LYS A 127 -11.54 -1.00 21.35
N ASN A 128 -10.79 -1.30 20.29
CA ASN A 128 -9.33 -1.19 20.32
C ASN A 128 -8.79 0.07 19.62
N ILE A 129 -9.52 0.60 18.63
CA ILE A 129 -9.03 1.71 17.82
C ILE A 129 -9.77 3.00 18.16
N TYR A 130 -11.08 2.93 18.22
CA TYR A 130 -11.95 4.09 18.41
C TYR A 130 -12.97 3.89 19.54
N PRO A 131 -12.53 3.97 20.80
CA PRO A 131 -13.47 4.10 21.90
C PRO A 131 -14.45 5.24 21.62
N SER A 132 -15.69 5.13 22.09
CA SER A 132 -16.82 6.03 21.82
C SER A 132 -16.55 7.54 22.06
N GLU A 133 -15.48 7.86 22.75
CA GLU A 133 -15.00 9.22 23.02
C GLU A 133 -14.40 9.93 21.82
N PHE A 134 -13.93 9.16 20.82
CA PHE A 134 -13.36 9.70 19.59
C PHE A 134 -14.45 9.89 18.53
N LYS A 135 -14.81 11.13 18.22
CA LYS A 135 -15.74 11.50 17.15
C LYS A 135 -15.08 11.35 15.76
N CYS A 136 -14.50 10.20 15.48
CA CYS A 136 -13.91 9.92 14.18
C CYS A 136 -14.94 9.32 13.24
N LYS A 137 -14.92 9.75 11.98
CA LYS A 137 -15.66 9.07 10.90
C LYS A 137 -14.80 7.95 10.34
N TRP A 138 -15.27 6.74 10.45
CA TRP A 138 -14.65 5.58 9.84
C TRP A 138 -15.71 4.65 9.23
N GLU A 139 -15.30 3.87 8.26
CA GLU A 139 -16.11 2.83 7.66
C GLU A 139 -15.31 1.54 7.48
N LEU A 140 -16.00 0.40 7.46
CA LEU A 140 -15.41 -0.91 7.22
C LEU A 140 -15.95 -1.46 5.90
N ILE A 141 -15.04 -1.68 4.94
CA ILE A 141 -15.31 -2.35 3.68
C ILE A 141 -14.61 -3.71 3.71
N MET A 142 -15.36 -4.77 3.45
CA MET A 142 -14.87 -6.14 3.47
C MET A 142 -15.16 -6.81 2.14
N ARG A 143 -14.36 -7.82 1.83
CA ARG A 143 -14.60 -8.75 0.71
C ARG A 143 -16.02 -9.29 0.75
N ASP A 144 -16.69 -9.35 -0.40
CA ASP A 144 -18.01 -9.95 -0.52
C ASP A 144 -17.96 -11.44 -0.18
N LYS A 145 -19.02 -11.95 0.48
CA LYS A 145 -19.15 -13.36 0.80
C LYS A 145 -19.07 -14.22 -0.46
N GLY A 146 -18.27 -15.27 -0.41
CA GLY A 146 -18.09 -16.20 -1.53
C GLY A 146 -17.18 -15.68 -2.66
N ASN A 147 -16.53 -14.55 -2.48
CA ASN A 147 -15.52 -14.07 -3.42
C ASN A 147 -14.13 -14.57 -3.00
N PHE A 148 -13.46 -15.34 -3.87
CA PHE A 148 -12.14 -15.95 -3.64
C PHE A 148 -11.05 -15.39 -4.56
N GLU A 149 -11.30 -14.26 -5.23
CA GLU A 149 -10.28 -13.60 -6.06
C GLU A 149 -9.08 -13.14 -5.21
N PRO A 150 -7.90 -12.94 -5.84
CA PRO A 150 -6.74 -12.38 -5.15
C PRO A 150 -7.05 -11.05 -4.46
N ASP A 151 -6.43 -10.81 -3.31
CA ASP A 151 -6.71 -9.68 -2.44
C ASP A 151 -6.43 -8.32 -3.13
N GLU A 152 -5.32 -8.26 -3.88
CA GLU A 152 -4.96 -7.10 -4.68
C GLU A 152 -6.03 -6.74 -5.72
N VAL A 153 -6.64 -7.74 -6.36
CA VAL A 153 -7.69 -7.54 -7.38
C VAL A 153 -8.99 -7.02 -6.74
N ILE A 154 -9.35 -7.58 -5.60
CA ILE A 154 -10.56 -7.17 -4.87
C ILE A 154 -10.41 -5.75 -4.34
N LYS A 155 -9.28 -5.44 -3.68
CA LYS A 155 -9.01 -4.12 -3.12
C LYS A 155 -8.95 -3.03 -4.19
N GLU A 156 -8.33 -3.31 -5.34
CA GLU A 156 -8.31 -2.40 -6.49
C GLU A 156 -9.72 -2.11 -7.01
N ARG A 157 -10.54 -3.16 -7.18
CA ARG A 157 -11.94 -3.01 -7.62
C ARG A 157 -12.77 -2.18 -6.65
N ILE A 158 -12.66 -2.46 -5.34
CA ILE A 158 -13.34 -1.69 -4.30
C ILE A 158 -12.88 -0.23 -4.31
N PHE A 159 -11.58 0.00 -4.46
CA PHE A 159 -11.02 1.35 -4.56
C PHE A 159 -11.69 2.15 -5.68
N HIS A 160 -11.70 1.65 -6.90
CA HIS A 160 -12.29 2.35 -8.05
C HIS A 160 -13.80 2.52 -7.95
N ARG A 161 -14.51 1.54 -7.36
CA ARG A 161 -15.97 1.57 -7.24
C ARG A 161 -16.46 2.46 -6.10
N ASP A 162 -15.84 2.36 -4.92
CA ASP A 162 -16.43 2.88 -3.68
C ASP A 162 -15.64 4.02 -3.05
N ILE A 163 -14.31 4.08 -3.25
CA ILE A 163 -13.42 5.00 -2.55
C ILE A 163 -13.02 6.17 -3.46
N GLU A 164 -12.42 5.89 -4.58
CA GLU A 164 -11.90 6.89 -5.52
C GLU A 164 -12.94 7.96 -5.93
N PRO A 165 -14.22 7.62 -6.19
CA PRO A 165 -15.21 8.64 -6.56
C PRO A 165 -15.51 9.65 -5.44
N LYS A 166 -15.30 9.28 -4.16
CA LYS A 166 -15.73 10.05 -2.98
C LYS A 166 -14.58 10.75 -2.25
N TYR A 167 -13.39 10.17 -2.28
CA TYR A 167 -12.30 10.57 -1.40
C TYR A 167 -10.99 10.85 -2.15
N ASN A 168 -10.18 11.72 -1.55
CA ASN A 168 -8.74 11.79 -1.82
C ASN A 168 -8.04 10.83 -0.88
N VAL A 169 -7.38 9.82 -1.40
CA VAL A 169 -6.59 8.90 -0.56
C VAL A 169 -5.21 9.52 -0.32
N ILE A 170 -4.97 10.00 0.89
CA ILE A 170 -3.72 10.67 1.27
C ILE A 170 -2.64 9.69 1.76
N ALA A 171 -3.04 8.52 2.26
CA ALA A 171 -2.14 7.44 2.65
C ALA A 171 -2.87 6.10 2.64
N VAL A 172 -2.12 5.03 2.42
CA VAL A 172 -2.55 3.64 2.59
C VAL A 172 -1.57 2.96 3.54
N PHE A 173 -2.08 2.08 4.43
CA PHE A 173 -1.31 1.18 5.28
C PHE A 173 -1.71 -0.25 4.95
N ASP A 174 -0.74 -1.07 4.54
CA ASP A 174 -0.94 -2.47 4.17
C ASP A 174 0.36 -3.24 4.45
N ASP A 175 0.32 -4.54 4.63
CA ASP A 175 1.52 -5.34 4.88
C ASP A 175 1.91 -6.22 3.68
N ARG A 176 0.93 -6.62 2.86
CA ARG A 176 1.12 -7.64 1.82
C ARG A 176 1.77 -7.08 0.57
N ASP A 177 2.93 -7.64 0.18
CA ASP A 177 3.74 -7.16 -0.97
C ASP A 177 2.95 -6.93 -2.26
N LYS A 178 2.04 -7.85 -2.61
CA LYS A 178 1.23 -7.76 -3.85
C LYS A 178 0.26 -6.59 -3.79
N VAL A 179 -0.37 -6.40 -2.64
CA VAL A 179 -1.33 -5.30 -2.41
C VAL A 179 -0.60 -3.96 -2.36
N VAL A 180 0.55 -3.90 -1.67
CA VAL A 180 1.40 -2.70 -1.65
C VAL A 180 1.85 -2.30 -3.05
N LYS A 181 2.27 -3.28 -3.87
CA LYS A 181 2.62 -3.01 -5.29
C LYS A 181 1.44 -2.46 -6.08
N MET A 182 0.26 -3.03 -5.89
CA MET A 182 -0.96 -2.55 -6.54
C MET A 182 -1.26 -1.10 -6.13
N TRP A 183 -1.28 -0.77 -4.83
CA TRP A 183 -1.51 0.62 -4.38
C TRP A 183 -0.51 1.61 -4.96
N ARG A 184 0.78 1.24 -4.96
CA ARG A 184 1.84 2.08 -5.52
C ARG A 184 1.73 2.24 -7.03
N SER A 185 1.26 1.21 -7.76
CA SER A 185 1.02 1.32 -9.20
C SER A 185 -0.11 2.26 -9.57
N LEU A 186 -1.07 2.46 -8.66
CA LEU A 186 -2.13 3.47 -8.78
C LEU A 186 -1.66 4.89 -8.40
N GLY A 187 -0.41 5.06 -8.00
CA GLY A 187 0.16 6.35 -7.60
C GLY A 187 -0.13 6.76 -6.16
N LEU A 188 -0.67 5.83 -5.34
CA LEU A 188 -0.99 6.10 -3.95
C LEU A 188 0.23 5.97 -3.03
N LEU A 189 0.33 6.86 -2.03
CA LEU A 189 1.31 6.75 -0.96
C LEU A 189 0.97 5.54 -0.08
N CYS A 190 1.61 4.41 -0.31
CA CYS A 190 1.42 3.20 0.48
C CYS A 190 2.59 2.94 1.42
N ASN A 191 2.28 2.92 2.72
CA ASN A 191 3.20 2.58 3.80
C ASN A 191 3.08 1.08 4.08
N GLN A 192 4.12 0.33 3.78
CA GLN A 192 4.18 -1.09 4.10
C GLN A 192 4.53 -1.27 5.57
N VAL A 193 3.63 -1.87 6.36
CA VAL A 193 3.76 -1.96 7.82
C VAL A 193 4.66 -3.12 8.24
N TYR A 194 4.61 -4.23 7.51
CA TYR A 194 5.41 -5.43 7.73
C TYR A 194 5.84 -6.06 6.41
N TRP A 195 6.68 -7.07 6.48
CA TRP A 195 7.11 -7.86 5.34
C TRP A 195 6.05 -8.92 5.05
N GLY A 196 5.31 -8.73 3.99
CA GLY A 196 4.15 -9.55 3.61
C GLY A 196 4.35 -10.33 2.31
N ASN A 197 5.45 -11.07 2.19
CA ASN A 197 5.70 -11.91 1.01
C ASN A 197 4.95 -13.24 1.11
N PHE A 198 3.60 -13.22 1.20
CA PHE A 198 2.72 -14.38 1.25
C PHE A 198 1.42 -14.18 0.47
#